data_a5a75e94188f64d70eba89d57fd0fbc9
#
_entry.id   a5a75e94188f64d70eba89d57fd0fbc9
#
_cell.length_a   1.000
_cell.length_b   1.000
_cell.length_c   1.000
_cell.angle_alpha   90.00
_cell.angle_beta   90.00
_cell.angle_gamma   90.00
#
_symmetry.space_group_name_H-M   'P 1'
#
loop_
_entity.id
_entity.type
_entity.pdbx_description
1 polymer ?
#
loop_
_entity_poly.entity_id
_entity_poly.type
_entity_poly.pdbx_seq_one_letter_code
_entity_poly.pdbx_strand_id
1 'polypeptide(L)'
;MREIVLDTETTGFEPSEGDRIVEIGAIELVNHMPTGRTYHQYINPKRSMPLGAYEIHGIGPDLREPPEDPKPGQVTLRDKPVFADIAQAFVDFVGDAK
;
A
#
# COMPACT_ATOMS: atom_id res chain seq x y z
N MET A 1 -1.62 -11.75 23.55
CA MET A 1 -1.64 -10.35 23.06
C MET A 1 -1.70 -10.35 21.55
N ARG A 2 -2.61 -9.57 21.01
CA ARG A 2 -2.78 -9.45 19.56
C ARG A 2 -1.95 -8.29 19.04
N GLU A 3 -1.17 -8.52 17.99
CA GLU A 3 -0.32 -7.52 17.38
C GLU A 3 -0.54 -7.51 15.87
N ILE A 4 -0.32 -6.37 15.24
CA ILE A 4 -0.32 -6.24 13.79
C ILE A 4 1.07 -5.80 13.35
N VAL A 5 1.67 -6.57 12.45
CA VAL A 5 2.91 -6.17 11.76
C VAL A 5 2.51 -5.54 10.44
N LEU A 6 2.92 -4.30 10.24
CA LEU A 6 2.47 -3.47 9.14
C LEU A 6 3.66 -3.08 8.27
N ASP A 7 3.50 -3.18 6.96
CA ASP A 7 4.46 -2.69 5.98
C ASP A 7 3.70 -1.92 4.90
N THR A 8 4.27 -0.81 4.43
CA THR A 8 3.66 0.01 3.40
C THR A 8 4.66 0.40 2.32
N GLU A 9 4.15 0.61 1.11
CA GLU A 9 4.88 1.29 0.04
C GLU A 9 4.18 2.60 -0.26
N THR A 10 4.94 3.62 -0.66
CA THR A 10 4.42 4.98 -0.84
C THR A 10 4.96 5.61 -2.11
N THR A 11 4.46 6.81 -2.44
CA THR A 11 5.03 7.63 -3.51
C THR A 11 6.28 8.40 -3.06
N GLY A 12 6.58 8.43 -1.76
CA GLY A 12 7.73 9.10 -1.20
C GLY A 12 7.62 9.25 0.31
N PHE A 13 8.54 10.03 0.91
CA PHE A 13 8.65 10.11 2.36
C PHE A 13 8.10 11.40 2.96
N GLU A 14 7.49 12.27 2.14
CA GLU A 14 7.05 13.58 2.59
C GLU A 14 5.53 13.75 2.44
N PRO A 15 4.74 13.28 3.43
CA PRO A 15 3.27 13.44 3.35
C PRO A 15 2.84 14.90 3.21
N SER A 16 3.60 15.84 3.76
CA SER A 16 3.32 17.27 3.64
C SER A 16 3.46 17.77 2.20
N GLU A 17 4.19 17.05 1.34
CA GLU A 17 4.34 17.34 -0.07
C GLU A 17 3.43 16.50 -0.95
N GLY A 18 2.45 15.81 -0.34
CA GLY A 18 1.45 15.05 -1.07
C GLY A 18 1.82 13.60 -1.32
N ASP A 19 2.87 13.07 -0.68
CA ASP A 19 3.19 11.66 -0.81
C ASP A 19 2.16 10.80 -0.09
N ARG A 20 1.80 9.67 -0.72
CA ARG A 20 0.69 8.83 -0.30
C ARG A 20 1.03 7.36 -0.37
N ILE A 21 0.31 6.56 0.42
CA ILE A 21 0.45 5.11 0.46
C ILE A 21 -0.11 4.51 -0.82
N VAL A 22 0.59 3.53 -1.39
CA VAL A 22 0.16 2.79 -2.58
C VAL A 22 -0.03 1.30 -2.32
N GLU A 23 0.52 0.79 -1.23
CA GLU A 23 0.34 -0.60 -0.84
C GLU A 23 0.38 -0.71 0.68
N ILE A 24 -0.53 -1.53 1.23
CA ILE A 24 -0.53 -1.90 2.66
C ILE A 24 -0.46 -3.41 2.73
N GLY A 25 0.50 -3.92 3.50
CA GLY A 25 0.56 -5.32 3.87
C GLY A 25 0.55 -5.42 5.38
N ALA A 26 -0.32 -6.26 5.94
CA ALA A 26 -0.43 -6.42 7.38
C ALA A 26 -0.67 -7.88 7.74
N ILE A 27 -0.03 -8.33 8.82
CA ILE A 27 -0.25 -9.68 9.34
C ILE A 27 -0.58 -9.61 10.81
N GLU A 28 -1.46 -10.51 11.24
CA GLU A 28 -1.85 -10.62 12.63
C GLU A 28 -0.97 -11.64 13.36
N LEU A 29 -0.51 -11.26 14.54
CA LEU A 29 0.19 -12.17 15.44
C LEU A 29 -0.60 -12.25 16.75
N VAL A 30 -0.60 -13.44 17.35
CA VAL A 30 -1.06 -13.64 18.73
C VAL A 30 0.07 -14.35 19.47
N ASN A 31 0.52 -13.77 20.57
CA ASN A 31 1.68 -14.26 21.32
C ASN A 31 2.90 -14.44 20.41
N HIS A 32 3.13 -13.46 19.53
CA HIS A 32 4.26 -13.42 18.58
C HIS A 32 4.20 -14.51 17.49
N MET A 33 3.05 -15.18 17.32
CA MET A 33 2.90 -16.20 16.29
C MET A 33 1.86 -15.76 15.25
N PRO A 34 2.15 -15.91 13.95
CA PRO A 34 1.16 -15.59 12.90
C PRO A 34 -0.10 -16.43 13.07
N THR A 35 -1.26 -15.79 12.90
CA THR A 35 -2.57 -16.45 13.03
C THR A 35 -3.12 -16.94 11.70
N GLY A 36 -2.53 -16.48 10.59
CA GLY A 36 -3.07 -16.69 9.26
C GLY A 36 -3.97 -15.57 8.77
N ARG A 37 -4.38 -14.64 9.65
CA ARG A 37 -5.14 -13.46 9.23
C ARG A 37 -4.18 -12.43 8.66
N THR A 38 -4.45 -11.99 7.43
CA THR A 38 -3.64 -10.99 6.74
C THR A 38 -4.55 -9.98 6.06
N TYR A 39 -3.99 -8.80 5.80
CA TYR A 39 -4.64 -7.77 5.00
C TYR A 39 -3.63 -7.29 3.96
N HIS A 40 -4.05 -7.20 2.71
CA HIS A 40 -3.20 -6.69 1.64
C HIS A 40 -4.05 -5.90 0.66
N GLN A 41 -3.60 -4.68 0.35
CA GLN A 41 -4.34 -3.82 -0.56
C GLN A 41 -3.40 -2.90 -1.32
N TYR A 42 -3.56 -2.84 -2.63
CA TYR A 42 -2.99 -1.78 -3.44
C TYR A 42 -3.95 -0.61 -3.49
N ILE A 43 -3.42 0.61 -3.59
CA ILE A 43 -4.20 1.84 -3.45
C ILE A 43 -3.81 2.80 -4.57
N ASN A 44 -4.82 3.40 -5.21
CA ASN A 44 -4.59 4.47 -6.18
C ASN A 44 -4.32 5.76 -5.40
N PRO A 45 -3.10 6.32 -5.49
CA PRO A 45 -2.75 7.52 -4.71
C PRO A 45 -3.32 8.80 -5.30
N LYS A 46 -3.94 8.75 -6.47
CA LYS A 46 -4.48 9.92 -7.19
C LYS A 46 -3.41 10.97 -7.46
N ARG A 47 -2.21 10.51 -7.79
CA ARG A 47 -1.08 11.36 -8.19
C ARG A 47 -0.12 10.54 -9.04
N SER A 48 0.82 11.21 -9.69
CA SER A 48 1.86 10.53 -10.46
C SER A 48 2.81 9.77 -9.54
N MET A 49 3.45 8.74 -10.09
CA MET A 49 4.45 7.95 -9.39
C MET A 49 5.84 8.53 -9.67
N PRO A 50 6.52 9.09 -8.65
CA PRO A 50 7.88 9.60 -8.83
C PRO A 50 8.86 8.49 -9.17
N LEU A 51 9.88 8.82 -9.97
CA LEU A 51 10.89 7.85 -10.38
C LEU A 51 11.58 7.19 -9.18
N GLY A 52 11.95 7.99 -8.18
CA GLY A 52 12.67 7.45 -7.01
C GLY A 52 11.88 6.39 -6.28
N ALA A 53 10.58 6.60 -6.08
CA ALA A 53 9.73 5.60 -5.45
C ALA A 53 9.57 4.38 -6.34
N TYR A 54 9.33 4.59 -7.64
CA TYR A 54 9.16 3.50 -8.59
C TYR A 54 10.40 2.62 -8.67
N GLU A 55 11.59 3.19 -8.59
CA GLU A 55 12.83 2.42 -8.62
C GLU A 55 12.99 1.49 -7.40
N ILE A 56 12.33 1.84 -6.29
CA ILE A 56 12.38 1.05 -5.07
C ILE A 56 11.37 -0.11 -5.12
N HIS A 57 10.10 0.17 -5.46
CA HIS A 57 9.06 -0.85 -5.33
C HIS A 57 8.48 -1.35 -6.65
N GLY A 58 8.72 -0.67 -7.77
CA GLY A 58 8.23 -1.10 -9.08
C GLY A 58 6.72 -1.10 -9.25
N ILE A 59 5.97 -0.44 -8.39
CA ILE A 59 4.51 -0.44 -8.39
C ILE A 59 3.99 0.79 -9.14
N GLY A 60 2.93 0.60 -9.93
CA GLY A 60 2.24 1.70 -10.59
C GLY A 60 2.96 2.31 -11.77
N PRO A 61 3.48 1.49 -12.72
CA PRO A 61 4.09 2.06 -13.92
C PRO A 61 3.10 2.91 -14.72
N ASP A 62 1.81 2.63 -14.61
CA ASP A 62 0.76 3.37 -15.28
C ASP A 62 0.57 4.79 -14.76
N LEU A 63 1.12 5.11 -13.57
CA LEU A 63 1.08 6.46 -13.00
C LEU A 63 2.37 7.24 -13.21
N ARG A 64 3.33 6.68 -13.93
CA ARG A 64 4.54 7.40 -14.35
C ARG A 64 4.19 8.50 -15.36
N GLU A 65 5.06 9.47 -15.49
CA GLU A 65 4.91 10.55 -16.46
C GLU A 65 6.15 10.60 -17.39
N PRO A 66 6.03 10.07 -18.64
CA PRO A 66 4.83 9.46 -19.23
C PRO A 66 4.53 8.09 -18.66
N PRO A 67 3.26 7.63 -18.76
CA PRO A 67 2.89 6.31 -18.28
C PRO A 67 3.66 5.20 -19.02
N GLU A 68 3.96 4.12 -18.30
CA GLU A 68 4.65 2.97 -18.86
C GLU A 68 3.74 1.74 -18.79
N ASP A 69 3.90 0.82 -19.76
CA ASP A 69 3.21 -0.44 -19.72
C ASP A 69 3.78 -1.33 -18.62
N PRO A 70 2.94 -2.07 -17.89
CA PRO A 70 3.45 -2.93 -16.83
C PRO A 70 4.30 -4.07 -17.41
N LYS A 71 5.41 -4.35 -16.73
CA LYS A 71 6.21 -5.54 -17.00
C LYS A 71 5.56 -6.74 -16.30
N PRO A 72 5.91 -7.98 -16.69
CA PRO A 72 5.37 -9.16 -16.02
C PRO A 72 5.56 -9.06 -14.49
N GLY A 73 4.48 -9.29 -13.74
CA GLY A 73 4.52 -9.23 -12.28
C GLY A 73 4.31 -7.84 -11.68
N GLN A 74 4.30 -6.79 -12.47
CA GLN A 74 4.04 -5.45 -11.95
C GLN A 74 2.55 -5.18 -11.82
N VAL A 75 2.20 -4.32 -10.86
CA VAL A 75 0.82 -3.98 -10.54
C VAL A 75 0.53 -2.57 -10.99
N THR A 76 -0.60 -2.40 -11.68
CA THR A 76 -1.11 -1.08 -12.04
C THR A 76 -1.96 -0.53 -10.90
N LEU A 77 -2.00 0.81 -10.76
CA LEU A 77 -2.71 1.45 -9.64
C LEU A 77 -3.93 2.25 -10.09
N ARG A 78 -4.03 2.59 -11.38
CA ARG A 78 -5.13 3.44 -11.85
C ARG A 78 -6.50 2.80 -11.63
N ASP A 79 -6.57 1.48 -11.66
CA ASP A 79 -7.80 0.72 -11.45
C ASP A 79 -8.02 0.28 -10.00
N LYS A 80 -7.15 0.71 -9.09
CA LYS A 80 -7.26 0.34 -7.67
C LYS A 80 -8.10 1.35 -6.90
N PRO A 81 -8.69 0.94 -5.76
CA PRO A 81 -9.46 1.87 -4.93
C PRO A 81 -8.58 2.96 -4.34
N VAL A 82 -9.16 4.10 -4.05
CA VAL A 82 -8.48 5.16 -3.31
C VAL A 82 -8.49 4.85 -1.82
N PHE A 83 -7.59 5.50 -1.05
CA PHE A 83 -7.47 5.19 0.38
C PHE A 83 -8.80 5.35 1.14
N ALA A 84 -9.57 6.37 0.83
CA ALA A 84 -10.85 6.60 1.50
C ALA A 84 -11.80 5.39 1.38
N ASP A 85 -11.72 4.65 0.27
CA ASP A 85 -12.61 3.50 0.03
C ASP A 85 -12.18 2.26 0.81
N ILE A 86 -10.91 2.17 1.25
CA ILE A 86 -10.42 0.98 1.95
C ILE A 86 -10.14 1.26 3.43
N ALA A 87 -10.24 2.52 3.87
CA ALA A 87 -9.84 2.88 5.22
C ALA A 87 -10.63 2.13 6.28
N GLN A 88 -11.95 1.96 6.09
CA GLN A 88 -12.78 1.27 7.07
C GLN A 88 -12.41 -0.21 7.17
N ALA A 89 -12.17 -0.88 6.05
CA ALA A 89 -11.75 -2.29 6.06
C ALA A 89 -10.41 -2.46 6.77
N PHE A 90 -9.48 -1.53 6.55
CA PHE A 90 -8.18 -1.57 7.21
C PHE A 90 -8.33 -1.35 8.73
N VAL A 91 -9.12 -0.36 9.13
CA VAL A 91 -9.38 -0.10 10.55
C VAL A 91 -10.05 -1.31 11.22
N ASP A 92 -11.00 -1.95 10.52
CA ASP A 92 -11.67 -3.15 11.02
C ASP A 92 -10.69 -4.31 11.20
N PHE A 93 -9.72 -4.46 10.28
CA PHE A 93 -8.69 -5.48 10.40
C PHE A 93 -7.80 -5.23 11.62
N VAL A 94 -7.34 -3.99 11.79
CA VAL A 94 -6.47 -3.63 12.90
C VAL A 94 -7.21 -3.77 14.24
N GLY A 95 -8.45 -3.31 14.30
CA GLY A 95 -9.25 -3.36 15.52
C GLY A 95 -8.55 -2.63 16.65
N ASP A 96 -8.41 -3.33 17.78
CA ASP A 96 -7.77 -2.81 18.98
C ASP A 96 -6.32 -3.29 19.15
N ALA A 97 -5.72 -3.84 18.12
CA ALA A 97 -4.34 -4.34 18.17
C ALA A 97 -3.35 -3.21 18.40
N LYS A 98 -2.24 -3.55 18.97
CA LYS A 98 -1.15 -2.63 19.24
C LYS A 98 -0.14 -2.56 18.08
#